data_9627c759f1ecac7e5ec80c527dc948cf
#
_entry.id   9627c759f1ecac7e5ec80c527dc948cf
#
_cell.length_a   1.000
_cell.length_b   1.000
_cell.length_c   1.000
_cell.angle_alpha   90.00
_cell.angle_beta   90.00
_cell.angle_gamma   90.00
#
_symmetry.space_group_name_H-M   'P 1'
#
loop_
_entity.id
_entity.type
_entity.pdbx_description
1 polymer ?
#
loop_
_entity_poly.entity_id
_entity_poly.type
_entity_poly.pdbx_seq_one_letter_code
_entity_poly.pdbx_strand_id
1 'polypeptide(L)'
;MASDYRYRLYALLKATDELREVYGRDKLGGLTRFTRKLLRRDPYGVPRGAAVLSSFAAVGAPSFDWTPALPGDDEYDVEDLDELIVAYAFDDPARQQEFIKLVAAGQGAGDDATILATGADIGVATADHWCPGQAAQGAFGDRADAGRTINAGALPPALTGKKVNVVIVDQGLSQAAIEPANWGGGLNWQGTPPDTVLVGTADRTSHGMMIARNILDLAPDARLYDVPLLPRRIGHVDAFLSSAHAAYVEILRYIDYLRAAYPADPQYKGPWILVNAWAIFDRATETPLGDYTQNAHAPDAGSPDGHPLITEVRTSAILQRKFDVIFAAGNCGEFCFSIRCGKLDRGPGHSIWGANALPEVITVGAVRTDQMWAGYSSQGPGPGTTSNKLAHDKPDLCAPSNFCETLDAHVWNSGTSAACAITAGVVAALRSNPAWNQVNRSPAQMLAALKTGARKTQGPGWNQRLGNGILDVCGAMGNL
;
A
#
# COMPACT_ATOMS: atom_id res chain seq x y z
N MET A 1 -22.85 18.47 8.29
CA MET A 1 -22.16 18.30 9.59
C MET A 1 -20.74 17.73 9.48
N ALA A 2 -20.22 17.47 8.28
CA ALA A 2 -18.85 16.95 8.09
C ALA A 2 -17.79 18.03 7.76
N SER A 3 -18.16 19.31 7.75
CA SER A 3 -17.28 20.40 7.32
C SER A 3 -16.40 21.01 8.41
N ASP A 4 -16.63 20.67 9.68
CA ASP A 4 -16.01 21.41 10.79
C ASP A 4 -14.76 20.72 11.38
N TYR A 5 -14.47 19.47 10.98
CA TYR A 5 -13.34 18.71 11.49
C TYR A 5 -12.32 18.45 10.38
N ARG A 6 -11.32 19.31 10.27
CA ARG A 6 -10.35 19.29 9.14
C ARG A 6 -9.04 18.59 9.45
N TYR A 7 -8.71 18.43 10.73
CA TYR A 7 -7.41 17.94 11.16
C TYR A 7 -7.54 16.48 11.59
N ARG A 8 -7.12 15.56 10.73
CA ARG A 8 -7.24 14.12 10.95
C ARG A 8 -5.97 13.56 11.56
N LEU A 9 -6.15 12.67 12.51
CA LEU A 9 -5.11 11.90 13.16
C LEU A 9 -5.68 10.52 13.46
N TYR A 10 -4.86 9.48 13.43
CA TYR A 10 -5.26 8.23 14.04
C TYR A 10 -4.31 7.83 15.17
N ALA A 11 -4.81 7.02 16.09
CA ALA A 11 -4.07 6.49 17.20
C ALA A 11 -4.21 4.97 17.25
N LEU A 12 -3.14 4.31 17.68
CA LEU A 12 -3.11 2.90 18.02
C LEU A 12 -3.29 2.77 19.51
N LEU A 13 -4.33 2.09 19.96
CA LEU A 13 -4.67 1.87 21.35
C LEU A 13 -4.48 0.40 21.74
N LYS A 14 -3.92 0.14 22.91
CA LYS A 14 -3.92 -1.20 23.50
C LYS A 14 -5.33 -1.57 23.96
N ALA A 15 -5.80 -2.77 23.67
CA ALA A 15 -7.09 -3.25 24.13
C ALA A 15 -7.06 -3.54 25.64
N THR A 16 -7.97 -2.90 26.37
CA THR A 16 -8.21 -3.14 27.79
C THR A 16 -9.38 -4.09 27.98
N ASP A 17 -9.53 -4.70 29.17
CA ASP A 17 -10.68 -5.55 29.47
C ASP A 17 -12.01 -4.80 29.33
N GLU A 18 -12.06 -3.51 29.72
CA GLU A 18 -13.23 -2.65 29.49
C GLU A 18 -13.53 -2.50 27.98
N LEU A 19 -12.50 -2.36 27.13
CA LEU A 19 -12.66 -2.29 25.70
C LEU A 19 -13.18 -3.60 25.13
N ARG A 20 -12.63 -4.73 25.55
CA ARG A 20 -13.06 -6.06 25.14
C ARG A 20 -14.52 -6.33 25.51
N GLU A 21 -14.92 -6.00 26.74
CA GLU A 21 -16.29 -6.17 27.21
C GLU A 21 -17.31 -5.37 26.37
N VAL A 22 -16.97 -4.12 26.04
CA VAL A 22 -17.84 -3.25 25.25
C VAL A 22 -17.90 -3.68 23.79
N TYR A 23 -16.80 -4.15 23.22
CA TYR A 23 -16.72 -4.67 21.87
C TYR A 23 -17.59 -5.93 21.70
N GLY A 24 -17.56 -6.86 22.64
CA GLY A 24 -18.37 -8.07 22.63
C GLY A 24 -19.88 -7.82 22.71
N ARG A 25 -20.31 -6.71 23.32
CA ARG A 25 -21.75 -6.37 23.45
C ARG A 25 -22.35 -5.66 22.23
N ASP A 26 -21.58 -4.85 21.54
CA ASP A 26 -22.08 -4.02 20.43
C ASP A 26 -20.89 -3.56 19.55
N LYS A 27 -20.49 -4.43 18.63
CA LYS A 27 -19.25 -4.32 17.84
C LYS A 27 -18.91 -2.88 17.35
N LEU A 28 -19.77 -2.21 16.62
CA LEU A 28 -19.52 -0.86 16.07
C LEU A 28 -20.06 0.28 16.93
N GLY A 29 -21.27 0.15 17.42
CA GLY A 29 -21.91 1.18 18.26
C GLY A 29 -21.29 1.22 19.66
N GLY A 30 -20.85 0.06 20.16
CA GLY A 30 -20.14 -0.09 21.41
C GLY A 30 -18.77 0.57 21.36
N LEU A 31 -17.98 0.32 20.33
CA LEU A 31 -16.69 0.96 20.12
C LEU A 31 -16.80 2.48 20.04
N THR A 32 -17.78 2.99 19.31
CA THR A 32 -18.02 4.43 19.23
C THR A 32 -18.38 5.03 20.60
N ARG A 33 -19.20 4.33 21.39
CA ARG A 33 -19.57 4.76 22.76
C ARG A 33 -18.41 4.63 23.74
N PHE A 34 -17.68 3.52 23.67
CA PHE A 34 -16.50 3.28 24.48
C PHE A 34 -15.42 4.31 24.19
N THR A 35 -15.09 4.51 22.92
CA THR A 35 -14.11 5.51 22.52
C THR A 35 -14.53 6.89 23.00
N ARG A 36 -15.81 7.27 22.84
CA ARG A 36 -16.33 8.53 23.41
C ARG A 36 -16.25 8.58 24.93
N LYS A 37 -16.38 7.46 25.63
CA LYS A 37 -16.30 7.38 27.09
C LYS A 37 -14.84 7.42 27.55
N LEU A 38 -13.95 6.67 26.89
CA LEU A 38 -12.51 6.72 27.11
C LEU A 38 -11.97 8.14 26.93
N LEU A 39 -12.43 8.81 25.88
CA LEU A 39 -12.08 10.16 25.53
C LEU A 39 -12.74 11.23 26.44
N ARG A 40 -13.78 10.89 27.19
CA ARG A 40 -14.43 11.77 28.18
C ARG A 40 -13.91 11.57 29.60
N ARG A 41 -13.28 10.43 29.89
CA ARG A 41 -12.63 10.18 31.19
C ARG A 41 -11.23 10.79 31.11
N ASP A 42 -11.07 11.99 31.68
CA ASP A 42 -9.78 12.54 32.00
C ASP A 42 -8.94 11.48 32.79
N PRO A 43 -7.66 11.26 32.48
CA PRO A 43 -6.69 12.36 32.38
C PRO A 43 -6.36 12.82 30.96
N TYR A 44 -6.92 12.22 29.96
CA TYR A 44 -6.56 12.52 28.55
C TYR A 44 -7.57 13.37 27.83
N GLY A 45 -8.55 13.92 28.52
CA GLY A 45 -9.65 14.73 27.99
C GLY A 45 -9.52 15.00 26.51
N VAL A 46 -10.18 14.20 25.64
CA VAL A 46 -10.21 14.56 24.22
C VAL A 46 -10.67 15.99 24.17
N PRO A 47 -9.88 16.88 23.60
CA PRO A 47 -10.20 18.29 23.57
C PRO A 47 -11.63 18.47 23.07
N ARG A 48 -12.39 19.37 23.69
CA ARG A 48 -13.70 19.74 23.15
C ARG A 48 -13.52 20.06 21.67
N GLY A 49 -14.26 19.38 20.77
CA GLY A 49 -14.09 19.54 19.34
C GLY A 49 -13.31 18.43 18.62
N ALA A 50 -13.03 17.30 19.27
CA ALA A 50 -12.60 16.08 18.60
C ALA A 50 -13.80 15.17 18.31
N ALA A 51 -13.85 14.58 17.14
CA ALA A 51 -14.80 13.55 16.76
C ALA A 51 -14.06 12.25 16.41
N VAL A 52 -14.62 11.12 16.84
CA VAL A 52 -14.19 9.80 16.37
C VAL A 52 -14.81 9.58 15.01
N LEU A 53 -13.99 9.33 14.00
CA LEU A 53 -14.42 9.10 12.62
C LEU A 53 -14.64 7.62 12.36
N SER A 54 -13.70 6.78 12.77
CA SER A 54 -13.72 5.34 12.58
C SER A 54 -12.87 4.64 13.63
N SER A 55 -13.12 3.36 13.82
CA SER A 55 -12.29 2.51 14.66
C SER A 55 -12.17 1.12 14.03
N PHE A 56 -10.99 0.56 14.05
CA PHE A 56 -10.66 -0.75 13.52
C PHE A 56 -10.05 -1.60 14.62
N ALA A 57 -10.59 -2.77 14.84
CA ALA A 57 -10.09 -3.70 15.82
C ALA A 57 -9.01 -4.59 15.19
N ALA A 58 -7.89 -4.73 15.86
CA ALA A 58 -6.88 -5.70 15.56
C ALA A 58 -7.00 -6.86 16.57
N VAL A 59 -7.17 -8.07 16.08
CA VAL A 59 -7.42 -9.28 16.87
C VAL A 59 -6.18 -10.16 16.89
N GLY A 60 -5.79 -10.71 18.05
CA GLY A 60 -4.53 -11.42 18.24
C GLY A 60 -4.37 -12.72 17.48
N ALA A 61 -5.41 -13.57 17.45
CA ALA A 61 -5.42 -14.81 16.68
C ALA A 61 -6.70 -14.88 15.86
N PRO A 62 -6.64 -14.77 14.54
CA PRO A 62 -7.85 -14.78 13.74
C PRO A 62 -8.45 -16.18 13.65
N SER A 63 -9.71 -16.31 14.00
CA SER A 63 -10.58 -17.36 13.48
C SER A 63 -11.12 -16.87 12.12
N PHE A 64 -10.25 -16.75 11.12
CA PHE A 64 -10.70 -16.32 9.79
C PHE A 64 -11.17 -17.52 8.98
N ASP A 65 -12.44 -17.50 8.61
CA ASP A 65 -12.91 -18.21 7.45
C ASP A 65 -12.77 -17.29 6.23
N TRP A 66 -11.81 -17.61 5.35
CA TRP A 66 -11.57 -16.86 4.11
C TRP A 66 -12.54 -17.21 2.99
N THR A 67 -13.55 -17.96 3.28
CA THR A 67 -14.74 -17.94 2.46
C THR A 67 -15.33 -16.54 2.58
N PRO A 68 -15.91 -15.97 1.49
CA PRO A 68 -16.56 -14.67 1.60
C PRO A 68 -17.65 -14.76 2.66
N ALA A 69 -17.33 -14.30 3.87
CA ALA A 69 -18.29 -14.22 4.94
C ALA A 69 -19.39 -13.28 4.49
N LEU A 70 -20.63 -13.75 4.57
CA LEU A 70 -21.78 -12.88 4.41
C LEU A 70 -21.70 -11.78 5.48
N PRO A 71 -22.07 -10.52 5.17
CA PRO A 71 -22.07 -9.46 6.14
C PRO A 71 -22.89 -9.87 7.37
N GLY A 72 -22.24 -10.15 8.49
CA GLY A 72 -22.93 -10.48 9.73
C GLY A 72 -22.39 -11.68 10.53
N ASP A 73 -21.51 -12.52 9.97
CA ASP A 73 -21.08 -13.76 10.61
C ASP A 73 -19.70 -13.70 11.28
N ASP A 74 -19.11 -12.51 11.44
CA ASP A 74 -17.81 -12.38 12.07
C ASP A 74 -17.93 -12.46 13.61
N GLU A 75 -17.96 -13.66 14.16
CA GLU A 75 -17.69 -13.90 15.58
C GLU A 75 -16.17 -13.83 15.83
N TYR A 76 -15.65 -12.61 16.02
CA TYR A 76 -14.35 -12.46 16.67
C TYR A 76 -14.48 -12.77 18.15
N ASP A 77 -13.60 -13.62 18.66
CA ASP A 77 -13.51 -13.79 20.09
C ASP A 77 -12.93 -12.50 20.68
N VAL A 78 -13.70 -11.88 21.57
CA VAL A 78 -13.35 -10.57 22.17
C VAL A 78 -12.09 -10.67 23.03
N GLU A 79 -11.77 -11.88 23.50
CA GLU A 79 -10.58 -12.16 24.28
C GLU A 79 -9.29 -11.99 23.46
N ASP A 80 -9.38 -12.13 22.12
CA ASP A 80 -8.26 -12.01 21.19
C ASP A 80 -7.97 -10.57 20.74
N LEU A 81 -8.75 -9.59 21.17
CA LEU A 81 -8.53 -8.19 20.80
C LEU A 81 -7.28 -7.64 21.51
N ASP A 82 -6.24 -7.33 20.75
CA ASP A 82 -4.98 -6.79 21.26
C ASP A 82 -4.87 -5.27 21.12
N GLU A 83 -5.28 -4.74 19.97
CA GLU A 83 -5.10 -3.35 19.59
C GLU A 83 -6.32 -2.78 18.88
N LEU A 84 -6.48 -1.47 18.98
CA LEU A 84 -7.52 -0.71 18.30
C LEU A 84 -6.92 0.49 17.59
N ILE A 85 -7.17 0.59 16.29
CA ILE A 85 -6.84 1.76 15.48
C ILE A 85 -8.05 2.68 15.49
N VAL A 86 -7.89 3.93 15.94
CA VAL A 86 -8.97 4.92 16.03
C VAL A 86 -8.61 6.16 15.26
N ALA A 87 -9.43 6.51 14.27
CA ALA A 87 -9.28 7.74 13.52
C ALA A 87 -10.09 8.86 14.17
N TYR A 88 -9.44 10.01 14.37
CA TYR A 88 -9.99 11.22 14.95
C TYR A 88 -10.00 12.37 13.96
N ALA A 89 -10.92 13.29 14.12
CA ALA A 89 -10.86 14.60 13.50
C ALA A 89 -10.98 15.68 14.55
N PHE A 90 -10.17 16.71 14.42
CA PHE A 90 -10.16 17.89 15.29
C PHE A 90 -10.65 19.11 14.53
N ASP A 91 -11.28 20.03 15.24
CA ASP A 91 -11.73 21.30 14.70
C ASP A 91 -10.62 22.36 14.64
N ASP A 92 -9.56 22.17 15.43
CA ASP A 92 -8.44 23.08 15.60
C ASP A 92 -7.09 22.31 15.61
N PRO A 93 -6.09 22.74 14.82
CA PRO A 93 -4.77 22.10 14.82
C PRO A 93 -4.06 22.20 16.17
N ALA A 94 -4.34 23.22 16.96
CA ALA A 94 -3.74 23.35 18.30
C ALA A 94 -4.20 22.22 19.23
N ARG A 95 -5.46 21.80 19.14
CA ARG A 95 -6.01 20.67 19.91
C ARG A 95 -5.44 19.34 19.46
N GLN A 96 -5.23 19.16 18.15
CA GLN A 96 -4.54 17.99 17.63
C GLN A 96 -3.10 17.92 18.17
N GLN A 97 -2.38 19.05 18.13
CA GLN A 97 -1.01 19.12 18.68
C GLN A 97 -0.94 18.89 20.19
N GLU A 98 -1.93 19.37 20.94
CA GLU A 98 -2.05 19.09 22.36
C GLU A 98 -2.22 17.59 22.61
N PHE A 99 -3.09 16.93 21.86
CA PHE A 99 -3.29 15.47 21.96
C PHE A 99 -1.99 14.71 21.64
N ILE A 100 -1.29 15.06 20.56
CA ILE A 100 0.01 14.45 20.21
C ILE A 100 1.04 14.63 21.33
N LYS A 101 1.12 15.82 21.92
CA LYS A 101 2.04 16.09 23.05
C LYS A 101 1.70 15.28 24.28
N LEU A 102 0.43 15.10 24.59
CA LEU A 102 -0.02 14.27 25.71
C LEU A 102 0.40 12.81 25.52
N VAL A 103 0.23 12.29 24.30
CA VAL A 103 0.66 10.94 23.93
C VAL A 103 2.18 10.80 24.04
N ALA A 104 2.94 11.71 23.44
CA ALA A 104 4.40 11.70 23.46
C ALA A 104 4.99 11.85 24.87
N ALA A 105 4.29 12.55 25.77
CA ALA A 105 4.71 12.70 27.15
C ALA A 105 4.51 11.43 28.00
N GLY A 106 3.96 10.35 27.44
CA GLY A 106 3.66 9.12 28.17
C GLY A 106 2.66 9.35 29.31
N GLN A 107 1.94 10.47 29.30
CA GLN A 107 0.91 10.78 30.28
C GLN A 107 -0.26 9.85 30.02
N GLY A 108 -0.29 8.78 30.77
CA GLY A 108 -1.21 7.71 30.68
C GLY A 108 -0.62 6.34 30.58
N ALA A 109 0.61 6.23 30.88
CA ALA A 109 1.22 4.97 31.23
C ALA A 109 0.78 4.53 32.65
N GLY A 110 -0.52 4.49 32.89
CA GLY A 110 -1.10 3.64 33.89
C GLY A 110 -1.45 2.32 33.22
N ASP A 111 -1.47 1.22 33.92
CA ASP A 111 -1.69 -0.13 33.41
C ASP A 111 -2.98 -0.31 32.59
N ASP A 112 -3.87 0.68 32.54
CA ASP A 112 -5.25 0.53 32.08
C ASP A 112 -5.58 1.16 30.70
N ALA A 113 -4.79 2.06 30.15
CA ALA A 113 -5.09 2.58 28.80
C ALA A 113 -3.84 3.18 28.16
N THR A 114 -3.32 2.54 27.18
CA THR A 114 -2.11 3.02 26.54
C THR A 114 -2.37 3.33 25.10
N ILE A 115 -2.19 4.60 24.72
CA ILE A 115 -2.04 4.97 23.33
C ILE A 115 -0.62 4.57 22.95
N LEU A 116 -0.50 3.60 22.07
CA LEU A 116 0.78 3.03 21.67
C LEU A 116 1.50 3.92 20.64
N ALA A 117 0.76 4.53 19.75
CA ALA A 117 1.30 5.41 18.71
C ALA A 117 0.21 6.34 18.15
N THR A 118 0.63 7.43 17.52
CA THR A 118 -0.24 8.30 16.72
C THR A 118 0.38 8.57 15.36
N GLY A 119 -0.45 8.87 14.36
CA GLY A 119 0.00 9.24 13.03
C GLY A 119 -1.00 10.13 12.30
N ALA A 120 -0.51 11.00 11.42
CA ALA A 120 -1.35 11.80 10.55
C ALA A 120 -2.21 10.91 9.64
N ASP A 121 -3.49 11.24 9.48
CA ASP A 121 -4.45 10.44 8.72
C ASP A 121 -4.78 11.12 7.39
N ILE A 122 -3.95 10.89 6.37
CA ILE A 122 -4.03 11.51 5.06
C ILE A 122 -4.76 10.60 4.08
N GLY A 123 -5.43 11.18 3.10
CA GLY A 123 -6.07 10.47 2.00
C GLY A 123 -5.07 9.83 1.04
N VAL A 124 -5.36 8.61 0.63
CA VAL A 124 -4.63 7.85 -0.39
C VAL A 124 -5.57 7.52 -1.54
N ALA A 125 -5.05 7.48 -2.75
CA ALA A 125 -5.84 7.18 -3.95
C ALA A 125 -5.06 6.34 -4.95
N THR A 126 -5.79 5.67 -5.86
CA THR A 126 -5.19 4.88 -6.95
C THR A 126 -4.21 5.70 -7.76
N ALA A 127 -3.10 5.10 -8.13
CA ALA A 127 -2.11 5.73 -8.99
C ALA A 127 -2.35 5.46 -10.49
N ASP A 128 -3.61 5.32 -10.88
CA ASP A 128 -4.04 5.34 -12.28
C ASP A 128 -4.00 6.77 -12.82
N HIS A 129 -3.55 6.94 -14.03
CA HIS A 129 -3.56 8.23 -14.70
C HIS A 129 -3.38 8.07 -16.22
N TRP A 130 -4.11 8.86 -16.95
CA TRP A 130 -4.01 8.97 -18.39
C TRP A 130 -3.76 10.42 -18.79
N CYS A 131 -2.71 10.67 -19.54
CA CYS A 131 -2.44 12.00 -20.05
C CYS A 131 -3.09 12.20 -21.44
N PRO A 132 -4.16 12.97 -21.53
CA PRO A 132 -4.91 13.14 -22.78
C PRO A 132 -4.12 13.89 -23.87
N GLY A 133 -3.06 14.59 -23.49
CA GLY A 133 -2.25 15.38 -24.43
C GLY A 133 -1.15 14.60 -25.17
N GLN A 134 -0.94 13.34 -24.82
CA GLN A 134 0.23 12.59 -25.34
C GLN A 134 -0.06 11.68 -26.51
N ALA A 135 -1.30 11.45 -26.87
CA ALA A 135 -1.62 10.73 -28.10
C ALA A 135 -2.96 11.15 -28.63
N ALA A 136 -2.99 11.53 -29.88
CA ALA A 136 -4.24 11.77 -30.62
C ALA A 136 -5.16 10.54 -30.67
N GLN A 137 -4.64 9.36 -30.34
CA GLN A 137 -5.32 8.07 -30.41
C GLN A 137 -5.19 7.21 -29.14
N GLY A 138 -4.74 7.75 -28.03
CA GLY A 138 -4.85 7.13 -26.71
C GLY A 138 -3.64 6.33 -26.23
N ALA A 139 -3.22 5.24 -26.86
CA ALA A 139 -2.17 4.37 -26.35
C ALA A 139 -0.82 4.56 -27.05
N PHE A 140 0.24 4.26 -26.29
CA PHE A 140 1.59 4.10 -26.85
C PHE A 140 1.89 2.60 -26.97
N GLY A 141 1.37 1.96 -28.01
CA GLY A 141 1.56 0.54 -28.23
C GLY A 141 0.59 -0.36 -27.44
N ASP A 142 0.87 -1.65 -27.49
CA ASP A 142 0.08 -2.71 -26.87
C ASP A 142 0.87 -3.48 -25.80
N ARG A 143 0.25 -4.54 -25.27
CA ARG A 143 0.86 -5.42 -24.29
C ARG A 143 2.15 -6.07 -24.79
N ALA A 144 2.22 -6.45 -26.08
CA ALA A 144 3.44 -7.03 -26.64
C ALA A 144 4.58 -5.99 -26.69
N ASP A 145 4.26 -4.72 -26.97
CA ASP A 145 5.23 -3.62 -26.90
C ASP A 145 5.73 -3.41 -25.47
N ALA A 146 4.83 -3.46 -24.49
CA ALA A 146 5.20 -3.37 -23.09
C ALA A 146 6.15 -4.53 -22.70
N GLY A 147 5.82 -5.76 -23.11
CA GLY A 147 6.67 -6.94 -22.90
C GLY A 147 8.06 -6.78 -23.55
N ARG A 148 8.12 -6.27 -24.78
CA ARG A 148 9.40 -5.98 -25.46
C ARG A 148 10.23 -4.92 -24.72
N THR A 149 9.56 -3.91 -24.18
CA THR A 149 10.22 -2.83 -23.44
C THR A 149 11.01 -3.33 -22.23
N ILE A 150 10.54 -4.39 -21.56
CA ILE A 150 11.20 -4.96 -20.37
C ILE A 150 11.97 -6.26 -20.68
N ASN A 151 12.10 -6.66 -21.94
CA ASN A 151 12.66 -7.96 -22.34
C ASN A 151 11.93 -9.15 -21.68
N ALA A 152 10.61 -9.12 -21.59
CA ALA A 152 9.80 -10.17 -20.94
C ALA A 152 10.04 -11.56 -21.54
N GLY A 153 10.34 -11.63 -22.86
CA GLY A 153 10.67 -12.88 -23.55
C GLY A 153 11.95 -13.59 -23.05
N ALA A 154 12.74 -12.91 -22.23
CA ALA A 154 13.89 -13.53 -21.57
C ALA A 154 13.50 -14.36 -20.32
N LEU A 155 12.26 -14.24 -19.82
CA LEU A 155 11.78 -15.10 -18.72
C LEU A 155 11.80 -16.55 -19.15
N PRO A 156 12.54 -17.45 -18.43
CA PRO A 156 12.44 -18.86 -18.68
C PRO A 156 10.99 -19.37 -18.53
N PRO A 157 10.49 -20.24 -19.42
CA PRO A 157 9.11 -20.73 -19.36
C PRO A 157 8.73 -21.43 -18.03
N ALA A 158 9.70 -21.84 -17.24
CA ALA A 158 9.49 -22.44 -15.92
C ALA A 158 9.22 -21.40 -14.81
N LEU A 159 9.48 -20.12 -15.05
CA LEU A 159 9.26 -19.05 -14.08
C LEU A 159 7.85 -18.46 -14.23
N THR A 160 6.87 -19.21 -13.80
CA THR A 160 5.45 -18.91 -13.99
C THR A 160 4.78 -18.24 -12.78
N GLY A 161 5.53 -17.92 -11.73
CA GLY A 161 4.93 -17.44 -10.47
C GLY A 161 4.36 -18.59 -9.61
N LYS A 162 4.59 -19.83 -9.96
CA LYS A 162 4.09 -20.99 -9.21
C LYS A 162 4.55 -20.96 -7.75
N LYS A 163 3.61 -21.15 -6.82
CA LYS A 163 3.78 -21.04 -5.36
C LYS A 163 4.13 -19.62 -4.87
N VAL A 164 3.96 -18.61 -5.68
CA VAL A 164 4.08 -17.21 -5.27
C VAL A 164 2.71 -16.65 -4.94
N ASN A 165 2.63 -15.93 -3.84
CA ASN A 165 1.42 -15.27 -3.37
C ASN A 165 1.54 -13.76 -3.59
N VAL A 166 0.54 -13.17 -4.22
CA VAL A 166 0.52 -11.73 -4.50
C VAL A 166 -0.73 -11.13 -3.89
N VAL A 167 -0.55 -10.27 -2.90
CA VAL A 167 -1.63 -9.51 -2.26
C VAL A 167 -1.77 -8.18 -2.99
N ILE A 168 -2.95 -7.93 -3.53
CA ILE A 168 -3.27 -6.69 -4.25
C ILE A 168 -4.12 -5.82 -3.32
N VAL A 169 -3.53 -4.71 -2.85
CA VAL A 169 -4.17 -3.73 -1.98
C VAL A 169 -4.66 -2.58 -2.86
N ASP A 170 -5.92 -2.65 -3.29
CA ASP A 170 -6.45 -1.79 -4.35
C ASP A 170 -7.98 -1.59 -4.28
N GLN A 171 -8.65 -1.32 -5.40
CA GLN A 171 -10.11 -1.18 -5.51
C GLN A 171 -10.89 -2.51 -5.47
N GLY A 172 -10.20 -3.63 -5.36
CA GLY A 172 -10.79 -4.96 -5.39
C GLY A 172 -10.67 -5.68 -6.73
N LEU A 173 -10.76 -7.00 -6.66
CA LEU A 173 -10.69 -7.93 -7.77
C LEU A 173 -12.06 -8.51 -8.12
N SER A 174 -12.20 -9.01 -9.34
CA SER A 174 -13.35 -9.78 -9.79
C SER A 174 -13.00 -11.26 -9.76
N GLN A 175 -13.46 -12.00 -8.76
CA GLN A 175 -13.25 -13.45 -8.68
C GLN A 175 -13.73 -14.18 -9.94
N ALA A 176 -14.87 -13.76 -10.49
CA ALA A 176 -15.43 -14.33 -11.70
C ALA A 176 -14.61 -14.09 -12.98
N ALA A 177 -13.58 -13.24 -12.91
CA ALA A 177 -12.68 -12.93 -14.01
C ALA A 177 -11.25 -13.46 -13.80
N ILE A 178 -11.00 -14.16 -12.70
CA ILE A 178 -9.72 -14.77 -12.36
C ILE A 178 -9.91 -16.29 -12.40
N GLU A 179 -8.97 -16.99 -13.02
CA GLU A 179 -8.98 -18.44 -13.05
C GLU A 179 -8.95 -19.02 -11.62
N PRO A 180 -9.71 -20.05 -11.31
CA PRO A 180 -9.78 -20.61 -9.95
C PRO A 180 -8.43 -20.99 -9.35
N ALA A 181 -7.46 -21.42 -10.17
CA ALA A 181 -6.10 -21.76 -9.73
C ALA A 181 -5.31 -20.54 -9.27
N ASN A 182 -5.63 -19.37 -9.79
CA ASN A 182 -4.98 -18.10 -9.44
C ASN A 182 -5.71 -17.37 -8.29
N TRP A 183 -6.91 -17.78 -7.93
CA TRP A 183 -7.66 -17.15 -6.84
C TRP A 183 -7.20 -17.68 -5.49
N GLY A 184 -6.62 -16.82 -4.67
CA GLY A 184 -6.16 -17.11 -3.31
C GLY A 184 -7.16 -16.77 -2.22
N GLY A 185 -8.23 -16.04 -2.57
CA GLY A 185 -9.16 -15.46 -1.62
C GLY A 185 -8.96 -13.97 -1.47
N GLY A 186 -9.33 -13.45 -0.33
CA GLY A 186 -9.16 -12.04 -0.05
C GLY A 186 -9.56 -11.69 1.37
N LEU A 187 -9.38 -10.45 1.77
CA LEU A 187 -9.60 -9.97 3.12
C LEU A 187 -10.75 -8.97 3.15
N ASN A 188 -11.88 -9.36 3.77
CA ASN A 188 -12.88 -8.43 4.22
C ASN A 188 -12.57 -8.06 5.66
N TRP A 189 -12.26 -6.81 5.94
CA TRP A 189 -12.03 -6.38 7.31
C TRP A 189 -13.15 -5.44 7.78
N GLN A 190 -13.33 -5.34 9.08
CA GLN A 190 -14.20 -4.32 9.66
C GLN A 190 -13.58 -2.95 9.47
N GLY A 191 -14.35 -2.01 8.89
CA GLY A 191 -13.90 -0.63 8.69
C GLY A 191 -13.33 -0.34 7.32
N THR A 192 -13.61 -1.19 6.32
CA THR A 192 -13.40 -0.81 4.92
C THR A 192 -14.04 0.56 4.64
N PRO A 193 -13.36 1.44 3.89
CA PRO A 193 -13.91 2.74 3.56
C PRO A 193 -15.30 2.63 2.90
N PRO A 194 -16.18 3.60 3.11
CA PRO A 194 -17.46 3.67 2.39
C PRO A 194 -17.24 3.53 0.88
N ASP A 195 -18.16 2.87 0.19
CA ASP A 195 -18.10 2.60 -1.26
C ASP A 195 -16.98 1.64 -1.72
N THR A 196 -16.29 0.97 -0.80
CA THR A 196 -15.39 -0.13 -1.12
C THR A 196 -16.20 -1.38 -1.48
N VAL A 197 -15.73 -2.16 -2.45
CA VAL A 197 -16.36 -3.42 -2.82
C VAL A 197 -16.03 -4.53 -1.82
N LEU A 198 -16.84 -5.55 -1.75
CA LEU A 198 -16.50 -6.79 -1.07
C LEU A 198 -15.46 -7.56 -1.88
N VAL A 199 -14.67 -8.38 -1.19
CA VAL A 199 -13.70 -9.29 -1.81
C VAL A 199 -14.31 -10.08 -2.96
N GLY A 200 -13.65 -10.10 -4.09
CA GLY A 200 -14.03 -10.84 -5.27
C GLY A 200 -15.21 -10.26 -6.07
N THR A 201 -15.79 -9.13 -5.63
CA THR A 201 -17.01 -8.57 -6.25
C THR A 201 -16.78 -7.34 -7.10
N ALA A 202 -15.54 -6.95 -7.33
CA ALA A 202 -15.24 -5.81 -8.18
C ALA A 202 -15.62 -6.05 -9.65
N ASP A 203 -15.79 -4.98 -10.40
CA ASP A 203 -16.03 -5.05 -11.83
C ASP A 203 -14.79 -5.58 -12.58
N ARG A 204 -15.00 -6.28 -13.71
CA ARG A 204 -13.92 -6.79 -14.56
C ARG A 204 -13.00 -5.68 -15.11
N THR A 205 -13.47 -4.46 -15.08
CA THR A 205 -12.75 -3.25 -15.51
C THR A 205 -12.21 -2.42 -14.37
N SER A 206 -12.28 -2.93 -13.12
CA SER A 206 -11.75 -2.23 -11.95
C SER A 206 -10.24 -1.98 -12.08
N HIS A 207 -9.74 -1.00 -11.34
CA HIS A 207 -8.32 -0.71 -11.27
C HIS A 207 -7.54 -1.92 -10.75
N GLY A 208 -8.03 -2.62 -9.72
CA GLY A 208 -7.42 -3.86 -9.22
C GLY A 208 -7.33 -4.95 -10.29
N MET A 209 -8.32 -5.06 -11.21
CA MET A 209 -8.26 -6.01 -12.33
C MET A 209 -7.22 -5.63 -13.37
N MET A 210 -6.95 -4.33 -13.58
CA MET A 210 -5.80 -3.91 -14.39
C MET A 210 -4.48 -4.40 -13.77
N ILE A 211 -4.34 -4.27 -12.44
CA ILE A 211 -3.16 -4.76 -11.71
C ILE A 211 -3.04 -6.28 -11.86
N ALA A 212 -4.13 -7.01 -11.60
CA ALA A 212 -4.15 -8.48 -11.70
C ALA A 212 -3.75 -8.99 -13.09
N ARG A 213 -4.30 -8.39 -14.18
CA ARG A 213 -3.94 -8.77 -15.57
C ARG A 213 -2.45 -8.57 -15.85
N ASN A 214 -1.87 -7.46 -15.45
CA ASN A 214 -0.44 -7.19 -15.65
C ASN A 214 0.46 -8.16 -14.88
N ILE A 215 0.04 -8.61 -13.70
CA ILE A 215 0.78 -9.61 -12.92
C ILE A 215 0.69 -10.98 -13.58
N LEU A 216 -0.53 -11.43 -13.92
CA LEU A 216 -0.76 -12.76 -14.49
C LEU A 216 -0.20 -12.93 -15.91
N ASP A 217 -0.03 -11.86 -16.67
CA ASP A 217 0.65 -11.89 -17.96
C ASP A 217 2.11 -12.38 -17.84
N LEU A 218 2.79 -12.02 -16.75
CA LEU A 218 4.19 -12.34 -16.52
C LEU A 218 4.39 -13.52 -15.55
N ALA A 219 3.41 -13.78 -14.70
CA ALA A 219 3.42 -14.82 -13.68
C ALA A 219 2.07 -15.57 -13.66
N PRO A 220 1.76 -16.36 -14.73
CA PRO A 220 0.43 -16.94 -14.93
C PRO A 220 -0.01 -17.95 -13.85
N ASP A 221 0.89 -18.52 -13.07
CA ASP A 221 0.59 -19.46 -11.97
C ASP A 221 0.65 -18.78 -10.59
N ALA A 222 0.79 -17.46 -10.52
CA ALA A 222 0.77 -16.74 -9.25
C ALA A 222 -0.63 -16.77 -8.63
N ARG A 223 -0.70 -16.89 -7.30
CA ARG A 223 -1.94 -16.84 -6.56
C ARG A 223 -2.21 -15.43 -6.06
N LEU A 224 -3.35 -14.86 -6.43
CA LEU A 224 -3.75 -13.49 -6.12
C LEU A 224 -4.68 -13.46 -4.91
N TYR A 225 -4.44 -12.50 -4.02
CA TYR A 225 -5.27 -12.21 -2.85
C TYR A 225 -5.81 -10.80 -2.95
N ASP A 226 -7.11 -10.66 -2.76
CA ASP A 226 -7.85 -9.41 -2.91
C ASP A 226 -7.97 -8.68 -1.57
N VAL A 227 -7.49 -7.44 -1.53
CA VAL A 227 -7.63 -6.56 -0.36
C VAL A 227 -8.21 -5.23 -0.80
N PRO A 228 -9.55 -5.11 -0.86
CA PRO A 228 -10.23 -3.89 -1.24
C PRO A 228 -10.00 -2.80 -0.19
N LEU A 229 -9.14 -1.84 -0.50
CA LEU A 229 -8.84 -0.67 0.33
C LEU A 229 -9.46 0.61 -0.23
N LEU A 230 -9.48 0.73 -1.56
CA LEU A 230 -9.81 1.97 -2.24
C LEU A 230 -11.26 1.94 -2.76
N PRO A 231 -11.99 3.07 -2.70
CA PRO A 231 -13.37 3.12 -3.15
C PRO A 231 -13.49 2.92 -4.66
N ARG A 232 -14.67 2.45 -5.10
CA ARG A 232 -14.97 2.14 -6.52
C ARG A 232 -14.85 3.35 -7.45
N ARG A 233 -15.12 4.55 -6.94
CA ARG A 233 -15.19 5.78 -7.73
C ARG A 233 -14.12 6.74 -7.29
N ILE A 234 -13.27 7.12 -8.23
CA ILE A 234 -12.37 8.23 -8.10
C ILE A 234 -13.22 9.50 -7.98
N GLY A 235 -13.19 10.16 -6.86
CA GLY A 235 -13.78 11.51 -6.79
C GLY A 235 -14.42 11.97 -5.50
N HIS A 236 -14.63 11.18 -4.50
CA HIS A 236 -15.34 11.68 -3.33
C HIS A 236 -14.81 11.30 -1.94
N VAL A 237 -14.17 10.22 -1.73
CA VAL A 237 -13.46 9.95 -0.47
C VAL A 237 -12.37 8.95 -0.79
N ASP A 238 -11.19 9.38 -0.61
CA ASP A 238 -10.03 8.51 -0.65
C ASP A 238 -10.07 7.60 0.59
N ALA A 239 -9.46 6.44 0.51
CA ALA A 239 -9.09 5.73 1.70
C ALA A 239 -8.08 6.60 2.47
N PHE A 240 -7.93 6.33 3.76
CA PHE A 240 -7.00 7.07 4.60
C PHE A 240 -5.88 6.15 5.09
N LEU A 241 -4.79 6.71 5.60
CA LEU A 241 -3.67 5.94 6.13
C LEU A 241 -4.07 5.05 7.30
N SER A 242 -5.06 5.45 8.10
CA SER A 242 -5.65 4.61 9.14
C SER A 242 -6.25 3.31 8.58
N SER A 243 -6.97 3.42 7.46
CA SER A 243 -7.51 2.24 6.75
C SER A 243 -6.41 1.38 6.14
N ALA A 244 -5.38 2.01 5.55
CA ALA A 244 -4.24 1.30 4.99
C ALA A 244 -3.44 0.57 6.09
N HIS A 245 -3.27 1.20 7.26
CA HIS A 245 -2.62 0.55 8.40
C HIS A 245 -3.42 -0.64 8.90
N ALA A 246 -4.74 -0.49 9.09
CA ALA A 246 -5.62 -1.59 9.46
C ALA A 246 -5.52 -2.76 8.47
N ALA A 247 -5.55 -2.45 7.16
CA ALA A 247 -5.37 -3.45 6.11
C ALA A 247 -4.04 -4.21 6.26
N TYR A 248 -2.94 -3.50 6.46
CA TYR A 248 -1.63 -4.13 6.63
C TYR A 248 -1.56 -5.03 7.85
N VAL A 249 -2.05 -4.57 9.01
CA VAL A 249 -2.12 -5.39 10.23
C VAL A 249 -2.88 -6.70 9.95
N GLU A 250 -4.05 -6.60 9.33
CA GLU A 250 -4.87 -7.76 9.02
C GLU A 250 -4.22 -8.69 7.97
N ILE A 251 -3.63 -8.14 6.91
CA ILE A 251 -2.88 -8.93 5.91
C ILE A 251 -1.77 -9.73 6.57
N LEU A 252 -0.96 -9.10 7.42
CA LEU A 252 0.20 -9.75 8.04
C LEU A 252 -0.22 -10.86 9.00
N ARG A 253 -1.23 -10.62 9.82
CA ARG A 253 -1.82 -11.61 10.72
C ARG A 253 -2.36 -12.81 9.96
N TYR A 254 -3.11 -12.55 8.91
CA TYR A 254 -3.67 -13.62 8.09
C TYR A 254 -2.60 -14.48 7.44
N ILE A 255 -1.56 -13.88 6.88
CA ILE A 255 -0.44 -14.65 6.30
C ILE A 255 0.22 -15.52 7.37
N ASP A 256 0.41 -14.97 8.58
CA ASP A 256 0.97 -15.74 9.70
C ASP A 256 0.03 -16.89 10.12
N TYR A 257 -1.28 -16.63 10.15
CA TYR A 257 -2.28 -17.68 10.38
C TYR A 257 -2.22 -18.79 9.32
N LEU A 258 -2.22 -18.45 8.04
CA LEU A 258 -2.11 -19.46 6.96
C LEU A 258 -0.86 -20.30 7.08
N ARG A 259 0.26 -19.69 7.41
CA ARG A 259 1.53 -20.39 7.64
C ARG A 259 1.48 -21.33 8.84
N ALA A 260 0.79 -20.93 9.89
CA ALA A 260 0.62 -21.74 11.11
C ALA A 260 -0.41 -22.83 10.94
N ALA A 261 -1.56 -22.54 10.32
CA ALA A 261 -2.66 -23.50 10.11
C ALA A 261 -2.32 -24.57 9.08
N TYR A 262 -1.52 -24.21 8.07
CA TYR A 262 -1.14 -25.11 6.97
C TYR A 262 0.38 -25.27 6.84
N PRO A 263 1.06 -25.77 7.87
CA PRO A 263 2.53 -25.80 7.93
C PRO A 263 3.18 -26.75 6.90
N ALA A 264 2.39 -27.67 6.32
CA ALA A 264 2.85 -28.58 5.28
C ALA A 264 2.60 -28.04 3.85
N ASP A 265 1.75 -27.02 3.69
CA ASP A 265 1.43 -26.50 2.37
C ASP A 265 2.56 -25.60 1.84
N PRO A 266 3.22 -25.99 0.74
CA PRO A 266 4.30 -25.21 0.16
C PRO A 266 3.81 -23.88 -0.44
N GLN A 267 2.50 -23.70 -0.69
CA GLN A 267 1.94 -22.45 -1.17
C GLN A 267 2.12 -21.35 -0.12
N TYR A 268 1.70 -21.59 1.12
CA TYR A 268 1.74 -20.57 2.16
C TYR A 268 3.15 -20.31 2.72
N LYS A 269 4.05 -21.30 2.58
CA LYS A 269 5.49 -21.12 2.83
C LYS A 269 6.22 -20.38 1.70
N GLY A 270 5.58 -20.26 0.55
CA GLY A 270 6.14 -19.59 -0.62
C GLY A 270 6.35 -18.10 -0.42
N PRO A 271 6.90 -17.43 -1.44
CA PRO A 271 7.08 -15.99 -1.43
C PRO A 271 5.75 -15.24 -1.36
N TRP A 272 5.77 -14.10 -0.65
CA TRP A 272 4.67 -13.16 -0.56
C TRP A 272 5.10 -11.79 -1.08
N ILE A 273 4.26 -11.21 -1.93
CA ILE A 273 4.46 -9.89 -2.55
C ILE A 273 3.24 -9.04 -2.24
N LEU A 274 3.46 -7.83 -1.70
CA LEU A 274 2.39 -6.87 -1.45
C LEU A 274 2.46 -5.75 -2.50
N VAL A 275 1.39 -5.60 -3.26
CA VAL A 275 1.31 -4.66 -4.38
C VAL A 275 0.39 -3.51 -4.02
N ASN A 276 0.94 -2.30 -4.06
CA ASN A 276 0.30 -1.06 -3.65
C ASN A 276 0.32 -0.07 -4.81
N ALA A 277 -0.72 -0.12 -5.64
CA ALA A 277 -0.82 0.75 -6.81
C ALA A 277 -1.51 2.08 -6.48
N TRP A 278 -1.18 2.67 -5.33
CA TRP A 278 -1.73 3.92 -4.81
C TRP A 278 -0.64 4.85 -4.26
N ALA A 279 -0.98 6.12 -4.07
CA ALA A 279 -0.05 7.14 -3.60
C ALA A 279 -0.77 8.28 -2.86
N ILE A 280 0.01 9.14 -2.21
CA ILE A 280 -0.42 10.46 -1.72
C ILE A 280 -0.33 11.46 -2.87
N PHE A 281 -1.37 12.23 -3.08
CA PHE A 281 -1.45 13.25 -4.12
C PHE A 281 -1.41 14.67 -3.59
N ASP A 282 -1.92 14.92 -2.39
CA ASP A 282 -1.98 16.26 -1.79
C ASP A 282 -1.68 16.18 -0.30
N ARG A 283 -0.62 16.85 0.14
CA ARG A 283 -0.21 16.94 1.54
C ARG A 283 -0.86 18.09 2.30
N ALA A 284 -1.68 18.91 1.64
CA ALA A 284 -2.28 20.08 2.29
C ALA A 284 -3.17 19.71 3.49
N THR A 285 -3.64 18.46 3.55
CA THR A 285 -4.43 17.92 4.66
C THR A 285 -3.59 17.19 5.73
N GLU A 286 -2.29 17.06 5.52
CA GLU A 286 -1.41 16.41 6.49
C GLU A 286 -1.19 17.27 7.72
N THR A 287 -1.54 16.78 8.89
CA THR A 287 -1.35 17.47 10.16
C THR A 287 -0.91 16.51 11.26
N PRO A 288 0.29 16.72 11.84
CA PRO A 288 1.27 17.75 11.47
C PRO A 288 1.92 17.47 10.11
N LEU A 289 2.25 18.54 9.40
CA LEU A 289 2.88 18.42 8.08
C LEU A 289 4.24 17.70 8.18
N GLY A 290 4.41 16.68 7.37
CA GLY A 290 5.63 15.90 7.30
C GLY A 290 5.67 14.69 8.25
N ASP A 291 4.64 14.45 9.03
CA ASP A 291 4.56 13.31 9.94
C ASP A 291 4.64 11.96 9.21
N TYR A 292 3.88 11.81 8.14
CA TYR A 292 3.97 10.66 7.25
C TYR A 292 4.86 10.93 6.03
N THR A 293 4.62 12.05 5.36
CA THR A 293 5.18 12.27 4.02
C THR A 293 6.68 12.54 4.05
N GLN A 294 7.22 13.11 5.11
CA GLN A 294 8.67 13.34 5.25
C GLN A 294 9.38 12.28 6.09
N ASN A 295 8.65 11.41 6.77
CA ASN A 295 9.17 10.31 7.57
C ASN A 295 9.36 9.04 6.74
N ALA A 296 10.12 9.11 5.66
CA ALA A 296 10.53 7.92 4.91
C ALA A 296 11.53 7.01 5.67
N HIS A 297 11.92 7.41 6.88
CA HIS A 297 12.67 6.59 7.80
C HIS A 297 11.83 6.33 9.03
N ALA A 298 11.36 5.10 9.18
CA ALA A 298 11.03 4.66 10.51
C ALA A 298 12.29 4.83 11.37
N PRO A 299 12.22 5.43 12.54
CA PRO A 299 13.31 5.36 13.50
C PRO A 299 13.70 3.89 13.70
N ASP A 300 14.91 3.65 14.17
CA ASP A 300 15.36 2.30 14.51
C ASP A 300 14.28 1.57 15.31
N ALA A 301 14.12 0.28 15.06
CA ALA A 301 13.05 -0.53 15.64
C ALA A 301 12.92 -0.25 17.14
N GLY A 302 11.79 0.32 17.54
CA GLY A 302 11.52 0.72 18.93
C GLY A 302 11.52 2.22 19.22
N SER A 303 11.75 3.09 18.22
CA SER A 303 11.58 4.52 18.44
C SER A 303 10.08 4.90 18.40
N PRO A 304 9.58 5.63 19.41
CA PRO A 304 8.18 6.06 19.44
C PRO A 304 7.82 7.15 18.41
N ASP A 305 8.80 7.62 17.64
CA ASP A 305 8.69 8.82 16.80
C ASP A 305 8.34 8.51 15.33
N GLY A 306 8.06 7.25 14.97
CA GLY A 306 7.75 6.85 13.60
C GLY A 306 6.24 6.79 13.32
N HIS A 307 5.84 7.16 12.10
CA HIS A 307 4.46 6.97 11.67
C HIS A 307 4.09 5.46 11.66
N PRO A 308 2.98 5.03 12.31
CA PRO A 308 2.68 3.61 12.53
C PRO A 308 2.63 2.78 11.24
N LEU A 309 2.01 3.29 10.16
CA LEU A 309 1.97 2.58 8.88
C LEU A 309 3.37 2.37 8.28
N ILE A 310 4.26 3.35 8.40
CA ILE A 310 5.66 3.19 7.94
C ILE A 310 6.36 2.08 8.72
N THR A 311 6.16 2.05 10.03
CA THR A 311 6.68 0.98 10.90
C THR A 311 6.13 -0.38 10.48
N GLU A 312 4.82 -0.48 10.20
CA GLU A 312 4.18 -1.72 9.79
C GLU A 312 4.74 -2.23 8.45
N VAL A 313 4.84 -1.35 7.44
CA VAL A 313 5.39 -1.71 6.12
C VAL A 313 6.86 -2.13 6.24
N ARG A 314 7.69 -1.30 6.87
CA ARG A 314 9.13 -1.53 6.93
C ARG A 314 9.49 -2.66 7.88
N THR A 315 9.07 -2.56 9.14
CA THR A 315 9.49 -3.48 10.20
C THR A 315 8.74 -4.79 10.11
N SER A 316 7.40 -4.73 10.09
CA SER A 316 6.59 -5.94 10.20
C SER A 316 6.54 -6.73 8.90
N ALA A 317 6.34 -6.06 7.74
CA ALA A 317 6.25 -6.77 6.45
C ALA A 317 7.63 -7.11 5.89
N ILE A 318 8.54 -6.12 5.77
CA ILE A 318 9.79 -6.33 5.04
C ILE A 318 10.87 -6.96 5.92
N LEU A 319 11.19 -6.35 7.07
CA LEU A 319 12.34 -6.82 7.87
C LEU A 319 12.06 -8.13 8.61
N GLN A 320 10.88 -8.26 9.21
CA GLN A 320 10.52 -9.47 9.98
C GLN A 320 10.04 -10.60 9.06
N ARG A 321 9.06 -10.35 8.17
CA ARG A 321 8.43 -11.38 7.34
C ARG A 321 9.11 -11.58 5.99
N LYS A 322 10.00 -10.67 5.60
CA LYS A 322 10.76 -10.70 4.35
C LYS A 322 9.87 -10.68 3.09
N PHE A 323 8.77 -9.92 3.15
CA PHE A 323 7.90 -9.73 1.99
C PHE A 323 8.50 -8.72 1.02
N ASP A 324 8.30 -8.93 -0.27
CA ASP A 324 8.57 -7.90 -1.26
C ASP A 324 7.39 -6.93 -1.28
N VAL A 325 7.64 -5.66 -1.01
CA VAL A 325 6.61 -4.63 -1.03
C VAL A 325 6.88 -3.69 -2.19
N ILE A 326 5.89 -3.55 -3.07
CA ILE A 326 6.01 -2.78 -4.31
C ILE A 326 4.98 -1.66 -4.28
N PHE A 327 5.44 -0.44 -4.55
CA PHE A 327 4.61 0.75 -4.63
C PHE A 327 4.70 1.43 -6.00
N ALA A 328 3.59 1.98 -6.46
CA ALA A 328 3.59 2.96 -7.52
C ALA A 328 4.27 4.26 -7.04
N ALA A 329 5.06 4.91 -7.90
CA ALA A 329 5.70 6.18 -7.55
C ALA A 329 4.69 7.33 -7.36
N GLY A 330 3.51 7.24 -7.98
CA GLY A 330 2.50 8.28 -8.03
C GLY A 330 2.50 9.03 -9.37
N ASN A 331 1.52 9.90 -9.55
CA ASN A 331 1.28 10.57 -10.84
C ASN A 331 1.34 12.09 -10.71
N CYS A 332 2.26 12.59 -9.90
CA CYS A 332 2.50 14.00 -9.63
C CYS A 332 3.83 14.48 -10.25
N GLY A 333 4.20 13.97 -11.42
CA GLY A 333 5.39 14.42 -12.14
C GLY A 333 5.29 15.86 -12.63
N GLU A 334 6.30 16.28 -13.35
CA GLU A 334 6.46 17.65 -13.80
C GLU A 334 5.47 18.04 -14.91
N PHE A 335 5.09 17.09 -15.77
CA PHE A 335 4.23 17.33 -16.92
C PHE A 335 2.99 16.45 -16.89
N CYS A 336 1.85 17.00 -17.25
CA CYS A 336 0.59 16.25 -17.34
C CYS A 336 0.26 15.45 -16.08
N PHE A 337 0.51 16.03 -14.92
CA PHE A 337 0.24 15.43 -13.63
C PHE A 337 -1.27 15.25 -13.38
N SER A 338 -1.63 14.37 -12.47
CA SER A 338 -3.02 14.19 -12.04
C SER A 338 -3.59 15.48 -11.44
N ILE A 339 -4.84 15.78 -11.74
CA ILE A 339 -5.54 16.94 -11.15
C ILE A 339 -5.66 16.86 -9.62
N ARG A 340 -5.50 15.66 -9.05
CA ARG A 340 -5.47 15.42 -7.60
C ARG A 340 -4.22 15.95 -6.91
N CYS A 341 -3.14 16.21 -7.68
CA CYS A 341 -1.86 16.65 -7.10
C CYS A 341 -1.94 18.04 -6.51
N GLY A 342 -1.60 18.15 -5.25
CA GLY A 342 -1.47 19.41 -4.54
C GLY A 342 -0.53 20.39 -5.26
N LYS A 343 -0.68 21.67 -5.02
CA LYS A 343 0.13 22.72 -5.69
C LYS A 343 1.63 22.58 -5.41
N LEU A 344 1.99 22.05 -4.24
CA LEU A 344 3.37 21.87 -3.78
C LEU A 344 3.85 20.40 -3.89
N ASP A 345 3.04 19.53 -4.48
CA ASP A 345 3.27 18.09 -4.52
C ASP A 345 3.49 17.58 -5.95
N ARG A 346 4.29 18.33 -6.72
CA ARG A 346 4.53 18.08 -8.15
C ARG A 346 6.01 18.18 -8.49
N GLY A 347 6.41 17.34 -9.43
CA GLY A 347 7.77 17.41 -10.00
C GLY A 347 8.87 16.89 -9.08
N PRO A 348 10.12 17.26 -9.39
CA PRO A 348 11.29 16.69 -8.74
C PRO A 348 11.34 16.95 -7.24
N GLY A 349 11.53 15.89 -6.45
CA GLY A 349 11.68 15.97 -5.00
C GLY A 349 10.41 16.29 -4.22
N HIS A 350 9.28 16.46 -4.92
CA HIS A 350 8.01 16.88 -4.32
C HIS A 350 6.83 16.01 -4.77
N SER A 351 7.04 14.73 -5.05
CA SER A 351 5.97 13.90 -5.61
C SER A 351 6.02 12.43 -5.23
N ILE A 352 6.99 11.98 -4.42
CA ILE A 352 7.07 10.61 -3.87
C ILE A 352 7.18 10.72 -2.35
N TRP A 353 6.19 10.15 -1.61
CA TRP A 353 6.02 10.43 -0.20
C TRP A 353 5.77 9.17 0.64
N GLY A 354 6.09 9.24 1.93
CA GLY A 354 5.74 8.23 2.93
C GLY A 354 6.29 6.85 2.59
N ALA A 355 5.44 5.81 2.71
CA ALA A 355 5.85 4.42 2.44
C ALA A 355 6.36 4.21 1.01
N ASN A 356 5.85 4.97 0.02
CA ASN A 356 6.34 4.91 -1.36
C ASN A 356 7.80 5.40 -1.51
N ALA A 357 8.30 6.12 -0.53
CA ALA A 357 9.68 6.64 -0.52
C ALA A 357 10.66 5.80 0.32
N LEU A 358 10.20 4.74 1.00
CA LEU A 358 11.06 3.90 1.83
C LEU A 358 12.17 3.22 1.02
N PRO A 359 13.41 3.20 1.50
CA PRO A 359 14.52 2.58 0.79
C PRO A 359 14.37 1.07 0.60
N GLU A 360 13.59 0.41 1.46
CA GLU A 360 13.38 -1.04 1.44
C GLU A 360 12.24 -1.48 0.50
N VAL A 361 11.36 -0.58 0.07
CA VAL A 361 10.30 -0.91 -0.90
C VAL A 361 10.79 -0.78 -2.34
N ILE A 362 10.13 -1.45 -3.26
CA ILE A 362 10.34 -1.29 -4.71
C ILE A 362 9.38 -0.20 -5.19
N THR A 363 9.88 0.98 -5.53
CA THR A 363 9.08 2.11 -6.00
C THR A 363 9.22 2.28 -7.50
N VAL A 364 8.10 2.21 -8.22
CA VAL A 364 8.10 2.10 -9.68
C VAL A 364 7.50 3.33 -10.34
N GLY A 365 8.31 4.03 -11.13
CA GLY A 365 7.88 5.08 -12.04
C GLY A 365 7.40 4.53 -13.39
N ALA A 366 6.90 5.39 -14.26
CA ALA A 366 6.32 5.01 -15.53
C ALA A 366 7.13 5.53 -16.75
N VAL A 367 7.31 4.63 -17.73
CA VAL A 367 7.72 4.96 -19.10
C VAL A 367 6.65 4.51 -20.07
N ARG A 368 6.63 5.10 -21.27
CA ARG A 368 5.86 4.63 -22.40
C ARG A 368 6.55 3.40 -23.00
N THR A 369 5.87 2.66 -23.84
CA THR A 369 6.46 1.50 -24.53
C THR A 369 7.58 1.87 -25.52
N ASP A 370 7.64 3.14 -25.96
CA ASP A 370 8.76 3.70 -26.73
C ASP A 370 9.94 4.16 -25.84
N GLN A 371 9.93 3.79 -24.56
CA GLN A 371 10.97 4.07 -23.57
C GLN A 371 11.09 5.53 -23.13
N MET A 372 10.19 6.39 -23.59
CA MET A 372 10.13 7.77 -23.11
C MET A 372 9.50 7.84 -21.72
N TRP A 373 10.08 8.64 -20.85
CA TRP A 373 9.52 8.89 -19.52
C TRP A 373 8.10 9.46 -19.65
N ALA A 374 7.16 8.92 -18.87
CA ALA A 374 5.80 9.43 -18.80
C ALA A 374 5.77 10.68 -17.92
N GLY A 375 5.43 11.83 -18.50
CA GLY A 375 5.57 13.14 -17.84
C GLY A 375 4.79 13.31 -16.55
N TYR A 376 3.73 12.52 -16.33
CA TYR A 376 2.99 12.47 -15.07
C TYR A 376 3.69 11.65 -13.97
N SER A 377 4.60 10.74 -14.35
CA SER A 377 5.26 9.88 -13.36
C SER A 377 5.98 10.70 -12.31
N SER A 378 5.68 10.45 -11.04
CA SER A 378 6.32 11.12 -9.93
C SER A 378 7.84 10.98 -9.98
N GLN A 379 8.52 12.02 -9.53
CA GLN A 379 9.97 12.20 -9.67
C GLN A 379 10.62 12.33 -8.29
N GLY A 380 11.79 11.73 -8.19
CA GLY A 380 12.63 11.86 -7.01
C GLY A 380 13.45 13.16 -6.92
N PRO A 381 14.30 13.23 -5.92
CA PRO A 381 14.46 12.23 -4.87
C PRO A 381 13.26 12.17 -3.92
N GLY A 382 13.11 11.06 -3.20
CA GLY A 382 12.20 10.99 -2.07
C GLY A 382 12.69 11.83 -0.89
N PRO A 383 11.87 12.07 0.15
CA PRO A 383 12.24 12.86 1.31
C PRO A 383 13.38 12.20 2.09
N GLY A 384 14.28 13.03 2.63
CA GLY A 384 15.27 12.61 3.60
C GLY A 384 14.70 12.54 5.01
N THR A 385 15.48 12.01 5.97
CA THR A 385 15.10 12.04 7.39
C THR A 385 15.23 13.44 7.97
N THR A 386 14.49 13.72 9.04
CA THR A 386 14.64 14.93 9.84
C THR A 386 16.03 15.06 10.47
N SER A 387 16.67 13.93 10.81
CA SER A 387 18.01 13.87 11.39
C SER A 387 19.14 13.76 10.36
N ASN A 388 18.83 13.18 9.19
CA ASN A 388 19.81 12.97 8.13
C ASN A 388 19.18 13.39 6.80
N LYS A 389 19.27 14.65 6.44
CA LYS A 389 18.63 15.28 5.27
C LYS A 389 19.02 14.64 3.91
N LEU A 390 19.53 13.42 3.92
CA LEU A 390 19.82 12.66 2.71
C LEU A 390 18.51 12.23 2.06
N ALA A 391 18.27 12.73 0.89
CA ALA A 391 17.17 12.31 0.04
C ALA A 391 17.38 10.87 -0.43
N HIS A 392 16.28 10.12 -0.57
CA HIS A 392 16.35 8.77 -1.12
C HIS A 392 16.28 8.78 -2.64
N ASP A 393 17.06 7.91 -3.25
CA ASP A 393 17.08 7.67 -4.69
C ASP A 393 15.78 6.91 -5.10
N LYS A 394 14.69 7.66 -5.27
CA LYS A 394 13.39 7.19 -5.72
C LYS A 394 12.93 7.97 -6.98
N PRO A 395 12.17 7.35 -7.92
CA PRO A 395 11.82 5.93 -7.94
C PRO A 395 13.06 5.04 -8.06
N ASP A 396 12.91 3.73 -7.75
CA ASP A 396 14.01 2.77 -7.92
C ASP A 396 14.29 2.51 -9.39
N LEU A 397 13.22 2.34 -10.17
CA LEU A 397 13.24 2.10 -11.62
C LEU A 397 11.88 2.50 -12.23
N CYS A 398 11.79 2.41 -13.55
CA CYS A 398 10.53 2.58 -14.27
C CYS A 398 10.15 1.33 -15.06
N ALA A 399 8.84 1.16 -15.30
CA ALA A 399 8.30 0.11 -16.15
C ALA A 399 7.23 0.68 -17.10
N PRO A 400 6.80 -0.08 -18.14
CA PRO A 400 5.85 0.40 -19.11
C PRO A 400 4.49 0.79 -18.54
N SER A 401 3.90 1.80 -19.16
CA SER A 401 2.53 2.28 -18.90
C SER A 401 1.97 2.93 -20.17
N ASN A 402 0.69 3.31 -20.14
CA ASN A 402 -0.05 3.94 -21.22
C ASN A 402 -0.09 3.09 -22.50
N PHE A 403 -0.36 1.81 -22.37
CA PHE A 403 -0.56 0.89 -23.48
C PHE A 403 -1.93 0.21 -23.40
N CYS A 404 -2.42 -0.35 -24.49
CA CYS A 404 -3.66 -1.13 -24.52
C CYS A 404 -3.40 -2.64 -24.52
N GLU A 405 -4.43 -3.44 -24.22
CA GLU A 405 -4.29 -4.91 -24.23
C GLU A 405 -3.98 -5.43 -25.63
N THR A 406 -4.73 -4.92 -26.61
CA THR A 406 -4.46 -5.06 -28.06
C THR A 406 -4.72 -3.71 -28.71
N LEU A 407 -4.20 -3.48 -29.90
CA LEU A 407 -4.41 -2.21 -30.62
C LEU A 407 -5.88 -1.90 -30.90
N ASP A 408 -6.73 -2.94 -30.98
CA ASP A 408 -8.17 -2.83 -31.22
C ASP A 408 -9.02 -2.79 -29.93
N ALA A 409 -8.41 -3.01 -28.77
CA ALA A 409 -9.12 -3.06 -27.49
C ALA A 409 -9.08 -1.72 -26.78
N HIS A 410 -10.23 -1.28 -26.30
CA HIS A 410 -10.34 -0.10 -25.41
C HIS A 410 -10.07 -0.45 -23.92
N VAL A 411 -9.15 -1.37 -23.68
CA VAL A 411 -8.74 -1.76 -22.32
C VAL A 411 -7.33 -1.26 -22.09
N TRP A 412 -7.25 -0.29 -21.21
CA TRP A 412 -6.04 0.49 -20.99
C TRP A 412 -5.27 0.03 -19.76
N ASN A 413 -3.96 0.17 -19.82
CA ASN A 413 -3.03 0.04 -18.71
C ASN A 413 -2.34 1.39 -18.51
N SER A 414 -2.63 2.06 -17.40
CA SER A 414 -2.26 3.46 -17.24
C SER A 414 -1.69 3.78 -15.86
N GLY A 415 -1.08 4.96 -15.75
CA GLY A 415 -0.50 5.46 -14.52
C GLY A 415 0.76 4.70 -14.10
N THR A 416 1.37 5.13 -13.02
CA THR A 416 2.43 4.38 -12.36
C THR A 416 1.91 3.07 -11.75
N SER A 417 0.60 2.90 -11.68
CA SER A 417 -0.07 1.65 -11.29
C SER A 417 0.22 0.51 -12.25
N ALA A 418 0.11 0.73 -13.57
CA ALA A 418 0.43 -0.30 -14.57
C ALA A 418 1.91 -0.69 -14.49
N ALA A 419 2.79 0.27 -14.34
CA ALA A 419 4.22 0.04 -14.16
C ALA A 419 4.54 -0.76 -12.88
N CYS A 420 3.88 -0.44 -11.77
CA CYS A 420 3.95 -1.17 -10.51
C CYS A 420 3.52 -2.63 -10.70
N ALA A 421 2.39 -2.87 -11.38
CA ALA A 421 1.85 -4.19 -11.62
C ALA A 421 2.75 -5.05 -12.53
N ILE A 422 3.31 -4.48 -13.60
CA ILE A 422 4.31 -5.16 -14.45
C ILE A 422 5.53 -5.57 -13.62
N THR A 423 6.04 -4.66 -12.79
CA THR A 423 7.19 -4.99 -11.93
C THR A 423 6.84 -6.09 -10.94
N ALA A 424 5.64 -6.07 -10.36
CA ALA A 424 5.17 -7.13 -9.48
C ALA A 424 5.06 -8.48 -10.19
N GLY A 425 4.61 -8.51 -11.42
CA GLY A 425 4.58 -9.72 -12.26
C GLY A 425 5.98 -10.28 -12.52
N VAL A 426 6.95 -9.44 -12.86
CA VAL A 426 8.36 -9.84 -13.00
C VAL A 426 8.91 -10.40 -11.69
N VAL A 427 8.69 -9.70 -10.56
CA VAL A 427 9.14 -10.19 -9.24
C VAL A 427 8.48 -11.51 -8.91
N ALA A 428 7.19 -11.70 -9.19
CA ALA A 428 6.49 -12.96 -8.95
C ALA A 428 7.07 -14.10 -9.81
N ALA A 429 7.33 -13.86 -11.09
CA ALA A 429 7.99 -14.84 -11.95
C ALA A 429 9.37 -15.22 -11.41
N LEU A 430 10.22 -14.26 -11.06
CA LEU A 430 11.55 -14.49 -10.51
C LEU A 430 11.51 -15.24 -9.18
N ARG A 431 10.59 -14.87 -8.28
CA ARG A 431 10.41 -15.53 -6.96
C ARG A 431 9.95 -16.98 -7.05
N SER A 432 9.40 -17.42 -8.19
CA SER A 432 9.05 -18.83 -8.41
C SER A 432 10.27 -19.74 -8.61
N ASN A 433 11.45 -19.16 -8.88
CA ASN A 433 12.69 -19.92 -8.85
C ASN A 433 13.10 -20.23 -7.40
N PRO A 434 13.28 -21.50 -7.03
CA PRO A 434 13.71 -21.86 -5.68
C PRO A 434 15.02 -21.18 -5.24
N ALA A 435 15.96 -20.92 -6.15
CA ALA A 435 17.21 -20.24 -5.83
C ALA A 435 17.02 -18.75 -5.50
N TRP A 436 15.91 -18.15 -5.95
CA TRP A 436 15.61 -16.72 -5.80
C TRP A 436 14.39 -16.43 -4.93
N ASN A 437 13.86 -17.45 -4.25
CA ASN A 437 12.78 -17.26 -3.29
C ASN A 437 13.26 -16.39 -2.10
N GLN A 438 12.32 -15.92 -1.27
CA GLN A 438 12.62 -15.01 -0.15
C GLN A 438 13.50 -15.60 0.96
N VAL A 439 13.66 -16.91 1.00
CA VAL A 439 14.58 -17.61 1.92
C VAL A 439 16.02 -17.46 1.43
N ASN A 440 16.24 -17.64 0.13
CA ASN A 440 17.57 -17.67 -0.49
C ASN A 440 18.04 -16.28 -0.95
N ARG A 441 17.09 -15.39 -1.25
CA ARG A 441 17.34 -13.99 -1.64
C ARG A 441 16.39 -13.07 -0.90
N SER A 442 16.92 -12.22 -0.04
CA SER A 442 16.12 -11.23 0.70
C SER A 442 15.43 -10.23 -0.22
N PRO A 443 14.41 -9.50 0.27
CA PRO A 443 13.80 -8.38 -0.48
C PRO A 443 14.84 -7.34 -0.93
N ALA A 444 15.80 -7.01 -0.07
CA ALA A 444 16.88 -6.09 -0.41
C ALA A 444 17.76 -6.58 -1.58
N GLN A 445 18.02 -7.90 -1.65
CA GLN A 445 18.76 -8.47 -2.76
C GLN A 445 17.94 -8.47 -4.06
N MET A 446 16.64 -8.73 -3.99
CA MET A 446 15.73 -8.59 -5.14
C MET A 446 15.71 -7.14 -5.64
N LEU A 447 15.50 -6.18 -4.75
CA LEU A 447 15.53 -4.76 -5.09
C LEU A 447 16.87 -4.35 -5.73
N ALA A 448 18.00 -4.80 -5.16
CA ALA A 448 19.33 -4.53 -5.70
C ALA A 448 19.52 -5.11 -7.10
N ALA A 449 19.05 -6.35 -7.33
CA ALA A 449 19.12 -6.99 -8.65
C ALA A 449 18.29 -6.25 -9.70
N LEU A 450 17.08 -5.82 -9.35
CA LEU A 450 16.24 -4.99 -10.23
C LEU A 450 16.91 -3.65 -10.58
N LYS A 451 17.46 -2.95 -9.58
CA LYS A 451 18.14 -1.65 -9.77
C LYS A 451 19.40 -1.78 -10.61
N THR A 452 20.23 -2.77 -10.33
CA THR A 452 21.49 -3.01 -11.04
C THR A 452 21.23 -3.48 -12.46
N GLY A 453 20.24 -4.35 -12.63
CA GLY A 453 19.84 -4.90 -13.93
C GLY A 453 19.03 -3.94 -14.80
N ALA A 454 18.52 -2.83 -14.25
CA ALA A 454 17.72 -1.88 -15.01
C ALA A 454 18.50 -1.28 -16.18
N ARG A 455 17.84 -1.22 -17.36
CA ARG A 455 18.46 -0.70 -18.58
C ARG A 455 18.60 0.82 -18.53
N LYS A 456 19.84 1.29 -18.59
CA LYS A 456 20.19 2.71 -18.55
C LYS A 456 19.94 3.36 -19.92
N THR A 457 19.03 4.30 -20.00
CA THR A 457 18.72 5.05 -21.22
C THR A 457 19.20 6.49 -21.20
N GLN A 458 19.57 7.02 -20.03
CA GLN A 458 19.95 8.42 -19.84
C GLN A 458 21.30 8.57 -19.08
N GLY A 459 22.26 7.69 -19.36
CA GLY A 459 23.58 7.71 -18.73
C GLY A 459 23.66 6.82 -17.49
N PRO A 460 24.85 6.71 -16.89
CA PRO A 460 25.10 5.88 -15.72
C PRO A 460 24.48 6.47 -14.43
N GLY A 461 24.16 5.60 -13.49
CA GLY A 461 23.65 6.00 -12.18
C GLY A 461 22.14 6.19 -12.14
N TRP A 462 21.68 6.67 -10.99
CA TRP A 462 20.30 7.03 -10.75
C TRP A 462 19.97 8.43 -11.29
N ASN A 463 18.74 8.63 -11.75
CA ASN A 463 18.21 9.96 -12.04
C ASN A 463 16.77 10.10 -11.54
N GLN A 464 16.36 11.34 -11.31
CA GLN A 464 15.07 11.66 -10.69
C GLN A 464 13.82 11.19 -11.47
N ARG A 465 13.92 10.95 -12.79
CA ARG A 465 12.79 10.55 -13.65
C ARG A 465 12.70 9.04 -13.82
N LEU A 466 13.81 8.40 -14.12
CA LEU A 466 13.86 6.98 -14.47
C LEU A 466 14.37 6.08 -13.33
N GLY A 467 14.78 6.67 -12.21
CA GLY A 467 15.45 5.90 -11.17
C GLY A 467 16.77 5.34 -11.68
N ASN A 468 16.98 4.06 -11.49
CA ASN A 468 18.13 3.34 -12.02
C ASN A 468 18.00 2.95 -13.48
N GLY A 469 16.86 3.21 -14.13
CA GLY A 469 16.59 2.90 -15.52
C GLY A 469 15.25 2.20 -15.73
N ILE A 470 15.08 1.60 -16.88
CA ILE A 470 13.88 0.83 -17.23
C ILE A 470 14.06 -0.61 -16.80
N LEU A 471 13.04 -1.20 -16.19
CA LEU A 471 12.99 -2.61 -15.80
C LEU A 471 13.46 -3.48 -16.96
N ASP A 472 14.38 -4.39 -16.69
CA ASP A 472 14.93 -5.33 -17.67
C ASP A 472 15.06 -6.71 -17.03
N VAL A 473 14.27 -7.65 -17.54
CA VAL A 473 14.20 -9.01 -17.02
C VAL A 473 15.54 -9.72 -17.13
N CYS A 474 16.22 -9.57 -18.27
CA CYS A 474 17.52 -10.20 -18.50
C CYS A 474 18.57 -9.66 -17.52
N GLY A 475 18.61 -8.34 -17.37
CA GLY A 475 19.51 -7.69 -16.41
C GLY A 475 19.23 -8.07 -14.96
N ALA A 476 17.96 -8.15 -14.55
CA ALA A 476 17.57 -8.58 -13.21
C ALA A 476 18.02 -10.00 -12.91
N MET A 477 17.78 -10.95 -13.82
CA MET A 477 18.22 -12.35 -13.66
C MET A 477 19.75 -12.48 -13.58
N GLY A 478 20.48 -11.68 -14.32
CA GLY A 478 21.95 -11.69 -14.31
C GLY A 478 22.56 -11.17 -12.98
N ASN A 479 21.74 -10.54 -12.11
CA ASN A 479 22.16 -9.98 -10.83
C ASN A 479 21.56 -10.72 -9.61
N LEU A 480 20.76 -11.78 -9.80
CA LEU A 480 20.21 -12.66 -8.78
C LEU A 480 21.08 -13.89 -8.56
#